data_b9b3231d7a538687f712ce9b4f271b0a
#
_entry.id   b9b3231d7a538687f712ce9b4f271b0a
#
_cell.length_a   1.000
_cell.length_b   1.000
_cell.length_c   1.000
_cell.angle_alpha   90.00
_cell.angle_beta   90.00
_cell.angle_gamma   90.00
#
_symmetry.space_group_name_H-M   'P 1'
#
loop_
_entity.id
_entity.type
_entity.pdbx_description
1 polymer ?
#
loop_
_entity_poly.entity_id
_entity_poly.type
_entity_poly.pdbx_seq_one_letter_code
_entity_poly.pdbx_strand_id
1 'polypeptide(L)'
;MFAYIKGTVTEIGTDEIIVETGGIGFSVFTSSQDSARLTKNQQATIYTHLNVREDDMSLFGFLTKEERSVFRMLINISGVGPKSALSILSCLS
;
A
#
# COMPACT_ATOMS: atom_id res chain seq x y z
N MET A 1 -4.67 -3.34 11.93
CA MET A 1 -3.88 -4.39 12.59
C MET A 1 -2.38 -4.21 12.33
N PHE A 2 -1.95 -4.20 11.10
CA PHE A 2 -0.55 -3.90 10.80
C PHE A 2 -0.38 -2.41 10.60
N ALA A 3 0.39 -1.77 11.48
CA ALA A 3 0.63 -0.33 11.36
C ALA A 3 1.61 -0.02 10.23
N TYR A 4 2.63 -0.86 10.11
CA TYR A 4 3.64 -0.73 9.06
C TYR A 4 4.38 -2.06 8.90
N ILE A 5 5.03 -2.21 7.76
CA ILE A 5 5.93 -3.33 7.51
C ILE A 5 7.27 -2.74 7.11
N LYS A 6 8.31 -3.13 7.83
CA LYS A 6 9.67 -2.69 7.54
C LYS A 6 10.46 -3.88 7.01
N GLY A 7 10.93 -3.78 5.79
CA GLY A 7 11.63 -4.90 5.18
C GLY A 7 12.22 -4.55 3.83
N THR A 8 12.52 -5.59 3.06
CA THR A 8 13.12 -5.47 1.73
C THR A 8 12.04 -5.56 0.67
N VAL A 9 12.03 -4.61 -0.25
CA VAL A 9 11.12 -4.63 -1.39
C VAL A 9 11.70 -5.60 -2.42
N THR A 10 11.13 -6.79 -2.52
CA THR A 10 11.68 -7.85 -3.38
C THR A 10 11.09 -7.85 -4.78
N GLU A 11 9.88 -7.36 -4.95
CA GLU A 11 9.24 -7.27 -6.28
C GLU A 11 8.41 -5.99 -6.36
N ILE A 12 8.38 -5.41 -7.55
CA ILE A 12 7.66 -4.16 -7.79
C ILE A 12 6.83 -4.32 -9.06
N GLY A 13 5.50 -4.20 -8.91
CA GLY A 13 4.57 -4.14 -10.03
C GLY A 13 4.07 -2.71 -10.19
N THR A 14 3.07 -2.53 -11.06
CA THR A 14 2.48 -1.20 -11.29
C THR A 14 1.73 -0.69 -10.07
N ASP A 15 0.96 -1.57 -9.43
CA ASP A 15 0.12 -1.21 -8.29
C ASP A 15 0.27 -2.18 -7.12
N GLU A 16 1.31 -3.00 -7.15
CA GLU A 16 1.52 -4.01 -6.12
C GLU A 16 3.02 -4.22 -5.92
N ILE A 17 3.42 -4.37 -4.66
CA ILE A 17 4.81 -4.68 -4.31
C ILE A 17 4.82 -5.86 -3.35
N ILE A 18 5.98 -6.51 -3.26
CA ILE A 18 6.19 -7.52 -2.23
C ILE A 18 7.27 -7.01 -1.29
N VAL A 19 6.95 -6.98 -0.01
CA VAL A 19 7.88 -6.57 1.05
C VAL A 19 8.18 -7.81 1.89
N GLU A 20 9.44 -8.17 1.96
CA GLU A 20 9.87 -9.34 2.72
C GLU A 20 10.46 -8.92 4.05
N THR A 21 9.99 -9.54 5.14
CA THR A 21 10.54 -9.35 6.47
C THR A 21 10.44 -10.68 7.22
N GLY A 22 11.54 -11.08 7.86
CA GLY A 22 11.57 -12.32 8.63
C GLY A 22 11.30 -13.58 7.79
N GLY A 23 11.61 -13.55 6.50
CA GLY A 23 11.38 -14.67 5.61
C GLY A 23 9.96 -14.75 5.08
N ILE A 24 9.11 -13.76 5.38
CA ILE A 24 7.72 -13.71 4.92
C ILE A 24 7.58 -12.58 3.91
N GLY A 25 7.02 -12.89 2.74
CA GLY A 25 6.72 -11.88 1.72
C GLY A 25 5.28 -11.42 1.83
N PHE A 26 5.08 -10.14 2.06
CA PHE A 26 3.76 -9.53 2.12
C PHE A 26 3.45 -8.87 0.79
N SER A 27 2.33 -9.25 0.19
CA SER A 27 1.83 -8.60 -1.02
C SER A 27 1.02 -7.38 -0.62
N VAL A 28 1.45 -6.22 -1.10
CA VAL A 28 0.88 -4.93 -0.68
C VAL A 28 0.49 -4.14 -1.91
N PHE A 29 -0.76 -3.69 -1.97
CA PHE A 29 -1.21 -2.80 -3.03
C PHE A 29 -0.75 -1.38 -2.73
N THR A 30 -0.21 -0.70 -3.72
CA THR A 30 0.25 0.68 -3.59
C THR A 30 -0.24 1.50 -4.77
N SER A 31 -0.15 2.84 -4.64
CA SER A 31 -0.38 3.70 -5.79
C SER A 31 0.76 3.52 -6.79
N SER A 32 0.47 3.76 -8.07
CA SER A 32 1.50 3.68 -9.11
C SER A 32 2.61 4.70 -8.87
N GLN A 33 2.27 5.82 -8.27
CA GLN A 33 3.25 6.86 -7.93
C GLN A 33 4.24 6.34 -6.88
N ASP A 34 3.74 5.68 -5.84
CA ASP A 34 4.60 5.12 -4.80
C ASP A 34 5.45 3.97 -5.32
N SER A 35 4.88 3.08 -6.13
CA SER A 35 5.66 1.97 -6.67
C SER A 35 6.78 2.46 -7.57
N ALA A 36 6.56 3.57 -8.28
CA ALA A 36 7.58 4.16 -9.16
C ALA A 36 8.76 4.74 -8.37
N ARG A 37 8.55 5.05 -7.09
CA ARG A 37 9.60 5.61 -6.22
C ARG A 37 10.43 4.55 -5.54
N LEU A 38 10.05 3.29 -5.66
CA LEU A 38 10.75 2.18 -5.01
C LEU A 38 11.70 1.50 -5.97
N THR A 39 12.77 0.93 -5.42
CA THR A 39 13.77 0.18 -6.16
C THR A 39 13.80 -1.24 -5.64
N LYS A 40 13.93 -2.21 -6.52
CA LYS A 40 14.04 -3.62 -6.13
C LYS A 40 15.23 -3.81 -5.19
N ASN A 41 15.01 -4.58 -4.15
CA ASN A 41 15.98 -4.90 -3.09
C ASN A 41 16.27 -3.73 -2.15
N GLN A 42 15.47 -2.66 -2.22
CA GLN A 42 15.57 -1.53 -1.31
C GLN A 42 14.96 -1.87 0.05
N GLN A 43 15.58 -1.38 1.11
CA GLN A 43 14.97 -1.40 2.44
C GLN A 43 13.94 -0.27 2.51
N ALA A 44 12.76 -0.58 3.02
CA ALA A 44 11.71 0.43 3.11
C ALA A 44 10.80 0.17 4.29
N THR A 45 10.16 1.23 4.76
CA THR A 45 9.07 1.16 5.73
C THR A 45 7.80 1.49 4.97
N ILE A 46 6.87 0.56 4.94
CA ILE A 46 5.60 0.72 4.24
C ILE A 46 4.51 0.84 5.29
N TYR A 47 3.84 1.99 5.31
CA TYR A 47 2.72 2.22 6.24
C TYR A 47 1.49 1.57 5.67
N THR A 48 0.86 0.69 6.42
CA THR A 48 -0.15 -0.20 5.88
C THR A 48 -1.55 0.06 6.41
N HIS A 49 -2.52 -0.34 5.61
CA HIS A 49 -3.91 -0.40 5.98
C HIS A 49 -4.44 -1.77 5.57
N LEU A 50 -4.94 -2.53 6.55
CA LEU A 50 -5.52 -3.84 6.29
C LEU A 50 -7.00 -3.67 5.97
N ASN A 51 -7.39 -4.11 4.79
CA ASN A 51 -8.78 -4.09 4.35
C ASN A 51 -9.33 -5.50 4.46
N VAL A 52 -10.31 -5.69 5.33
CA VAL A 52 -10.91 -7.00 5.57
C VAL A 52 -12.33 -6.99 5.05
N ARG A 53 -12.64 -7.95 4.21
CA ARG A 53 -13.99 -8.18 3.70
C ARG A 53 -14.40 -9.59 4.04
N GLU A 54 -15.66 -9.91 3.81
CA GLU A 54 -16.20 -11.24 4.07
C GLU A 54 -15.45 -12.33 3.31
N ASP A 55 -15.07 -12.03 2.06
CA ASP A 55 -14.44 -13.00 1.16
C ASP A 55 -12.99 -12.66 0.79
N ASP A 56 -12.41 -11.63 1.39
CA ASP A 56 -11.09 -11.18 1.00
C ASP A 56 -10.39 -10.40 2.11
N MET A 57 -9.07 -10.41 2.06
CA MET A 57 -8.22 -9.67 2.99
C MET A 57 -7.04 -9.12 2.20
N SER A 58 -6.88 -7.80 2.19
CA SER A 58 -5.86 -7.13 1.38
C SER A 58 -5.09 -6.11 2.20
N LEU A 59 -3.79 -5.97 1.90
CA LEU A 59 -2.97 -4.92 2.48
C LEU A 59 -2.78 -3.82 1.47
N PHE A 60 -2.96 -2.58 1.91
CA PHE A 60 -2.66 -1.39 1.14
C PHE A 60 -1.51 -0.67 1.83
N GLY A 61 -0.56 -0.16 1.06
CA GLY A 61 0.65 0.40 1.62
C GLY A 61 1.03 1.74 1.02
N PHE A 62 1.70 2.53 1.83
CA PHE A 62 2.04 3.92 1.51
C PHE A 62 3.43 4.23 2.01
N LEU A 63 4.12 5.13 1.32
CA LEU A 63 5.48 5.53 1.72
C LEU A 63 5.46 6.50 2.90
N THR A 64 4.32 7.18 3.14
CA THR A 64 4.20 8.12 4.24
C THR A 64 2.91 7.89 5.01
N LYS A 65 2.90 8.31 6.27
CA LYS A 65 1.69 8.26 7.09
C LYS A 65 0.61 9.20 6.57
N GLU A 66 1.02 10.31 5.97
CA GLU A 66 0.10 11.29 5.40
C GLU A 66 -0.70 10.67 4.25
N GLU A 67 -0.03 9.95 3.37
CA GLU A 67 -0.71 9.24 2.29
C GLU A 67 -1.73 8.23 2.84
N ARG A 68 -1.35 7.49 3.87
CA ARG A 68 -2.26 6.53 4.50
C ARG A 68 -3.48 7.24 5.08
N SER A 69 -3.28 8.40 5.70
CA SER A 69 -4.37 9.19 6.26
C SER A 69 -5.34 9.65 5.18
N VAL A 70 -4.82 10.13 4.04
CA VAL A 70 -5.66 10.54 2.91
C VAL A 70 -6.43 9.34 2.36
N PHE A 71 -5.77 8.20 2.23
CA PHE A 71 -6.42 6.97 1.77
C PHE A 71 -7.61 6.61 2.66
N ARG A 72 -7.41 6.67 3.98
CA ARG A 72 -8.46 6.33 4.96
C ARG A 72 -9.63 7.31 4.89
N MET A 73 -9.35 8.58 4.61
CA MET A 73 -10.40 9.57 4.40
C MET A 73 -11.19 9.26 3.13
N LEU A 74 -10.50 8.88 2.05
CA LEU A 74 -11.14 8.59 0.76
C LEU A 74 -12.05 7.37 0.85
N ILE A 75 -11.61 6.30 1.49
CA ILE A 75 -12.43 5.07 1.57
C ILE A 75 -13.66 5.24 2.47
N ASN A 76 -13.71 6.30 3.27
CA ASN A 76 -14.89 6.62 4.08
C ASN A 76 -15.95 7.36 3.27
N ILE A 77 -15.62 7.80 2.06
CA ILE A 77 -16.58 8.46 1.17
C ILE A 77 -17.43 7.37 0.50
N SER A 78 -18.74 7.55 0.55
CA SER A 78 -19.66 6.61 -0.09
C SER A 78 -19.34 6.47 -1.57
N GLY A 79 -19.21 5.23 -2.03
CA GLY A 79 -18.93 4.94 -3.44
C GLY A 79 -17.44 4.91 -3.78
N VAL A 80 -16.55 5.21 -2.83
CA VAL A 80 -15.11 5.14 -3.07
C VAL A 80 -14.56 3.89 -2.43
N GLY A 81 -14.16 2.92 -3.25
CA GLY A 81 -13.51 1.71 -2.76
C GLY A 81 -12.00 1.88 -2.66
N PRO A 82 -11.29 0.88 -2.08
CA PRO A 82 -9.84 0.98 -1.93
C PRO A 82 -9.06 1.17 -3.22
N LYS A 83 -9.45 0.47 -4.29
CA LYS A 83 -8.76 0.62 -5.58
C LYS A 83 -8.98 2.01 -6.17
N SER A 84 -10.20 2.53 -6.05
CA SER A 84 -10.50 3.90 -6.49
C SER A 84 -9.69 4.92 -5.71
N ALA A 85 -9.55 4.70 -4.39
CA ALA A 85 -8.76 5.59 -3.55
C ALA A 85 -7.30 5.59 -3.97
N LEU A 86 -6.73 4.43 -4.32
CA LEU A 86 -5.36 4.35 -4.83
C LEU A 86 -5.20 5.13 -6.13
N SER A 87 -6.19 5.01 -7.02
CA SER A 87 -6.17 5.74 -8.30
C SER A 87 -6.18 7.24 -8.07
N ILE A 88 -6.99 7.70 -7.12
CA ILE A 88 -7.04 9.12 -6.75
C ILE A 88 -5.68 9.59 -6.22
N LEU A 89 -5.08 8.80 -5.33
CA LEU A 89 -3.77 9.11 -4.77
C LEU A 89 -2.69 9.17 -5.85
N SER A 90 -2.78 8.31 -6.86
CA SER A 90 -1.83 8.30 -7.97
C SER A 90 -1.89 9.58 -8.81
N CYS A 91 -2.99 10.31 -8.76
CA CYS A 91 -3.18 11.57 -9.47
C CYS A 91 -2.74 12.79 -8.66
N LEU A 92 -2.49 12.62 -7.37
CA LEU A 92 -2.03 13.69 -6.50
C LEU A 92 -0.51 13.76 -6.54
N SER A 93 0.03 14.95 -6.64
CA SER A 93 1.50 15.14 -6.71
C SER A 93 2.13 15.35 -5.36
#